data_b916a9030bd29a3ea51634ca432d5dba
#
_entry.id   b916a9030bd29a3ea51634ca432d5dba
#
_cell.length_a   1.000
_cell.length_b   1.000
_cell.length_c   1.000
_cell.angle_alpha   90.00
_cell.angle_beta   90.00
_cell.angle_gamma   90.00
#
_symmetry.space_group_name_H-M   'P 1'
#
loop_
_entity.id
_entity.type
_entity.pdbx_description
1 polymer ?
#
loop_
_entity_poly.entity_id
_entity_poly.type
_entity_poly.pdbx_seq_one_letter_code
_entity_poly.pdbx_strand_id
1 'polypeptide(L)'
;AQAAVDNQRANMADNLDASIVAIDVATGQVKAMTRGVPYGQGEGESQVNIATGDGGTGRQAGSTFKAFTLAAAIEQGISPQTLVDCTSPLKKGQDGAPEDFENFNGNDYGIQTIQSATAISSNTGYLRLSNSIGQASTTEMASRLGVTSPMQPVYTATEGVADVNPLEMASAYATLASGGVKREPTVITK
;
A
#
# COMPACT_ATOMS: atom_id res chain seq x y z
N ALA A 1 -8.33 16.50 10.51
CA ALA A 1 -8.14 15.85 9.23
C ALA A 1 -8.50 16.81 8.08
N GLN A 2 -9.76 17.37 8.04
CA GLN A 2 -10.17 18.23 6.92
C GLN A 2 -9.25 19.44 6.72
N ALA A 3 -8.96 20.22 7.76
CA ALA A 3 -8.06 21.37 7.65
C ALA A 3 -6.66 21.01 7.12
N ALA A 4 -6.16 19.80 7.40
CA ALA A 4 -4.88 19.36 6.85
C ALA A 4 -4.97 19.09 5.34
N VAL A 5 -6.08 18.50 4.88
CA VAL A 5 -6.35 18.29 3.45
C VAL A 5 -6.51 19.62 2.73
N ASP A 6 -7.28 20.55 3.30
CA ASP A 6 -7.52 21.88 2.71
C ASP A 6 -6.21 22.65 2.56
N ASN A 7 -5.36 22.66 3.59
CA ASN A 7 -4.04 23.29 3.55
C ASN A 7 -3.13 22.68 2.48
N GLN A 8 -3.14 21.33 2.37
CA GLN A 8 -2.34 20.66 1.36
C GLN A 8 -2.88 20.93 -0.04
N ARG A 9 -4.20 20.87 -0.21
CA ARG A 9 -4.88 21.10 -1.49
C ARG A 9 -4.58 22.50 -2.06
N ALA A 10 -4.50 23.51 -1.19
CA ALA A 10 -4.16 24.89 -1.59
C ALA A 10 -2.77 25.02 -2.24
N ASN A 11 -1.88 24.01 -2.05
CA ASN A 11 -0.52 23.98 -2.60
C ASN A 11 -0.34 22.92 -3.71
N MET A 12 -1.43 22.25 -4.12
CA MET A 12 -1.42 21.24 -5.18
C MET A 12 -1.87 21.85 -6.51
N ALA A 13 -1.54 21.17 -7.62
CA ALA A 13 -2.11 21.51 -8.92
C ALA A 13 -3.63 21.24 -8.95
N ASP A 14 -4.36 22.01 -9.75
CA ASP A 14 -5.84 21.98 -9.78
C ASP A 14 -6.42 20.61 -10.12
N ASN A 15 -5.71 19.79 -10.89
CA ASN A 15 -6.10 18.44 -11.30
C ASN A 15 -5.76 17.35 -10.27
N LEU A 16 -5.20 17.70 -9.13
CA LEU A 16 -4.87 16.77 -8.04
C LEU A 16 -5.90 16.88 -6.92
N ASP A 17 -6.16 15.79 -6.24
CA ASP A 17 -6.99 15.75 -5.03
C ASP A 17 -6.28 14.99 -3.92
N ALA A 18 -6.75 15.13 -2.69
CA ALA A 18 -6.21 14.47 -1.51
C ALA A 18 -7.34 13.95 -0.61
N SER A 19 -7.07 12.83 0.06
CA SER A 19 -7.98 12.23 1.03
C SER A 19 -7.22 11.70 2.23
N ILE A 20 -7.83 11.79 3.40
CA ILE A 20 -7.34 11.13 4.64
C ILE A 20 -8.47 10.26 5.16
N VAL A 21 -8.14 9.00 5.48
CA VAL A 21 -8.99 8.10 6.25
C VAL A 21 -8.30 7.77 7.56
N ALA A 22 -9.02 7.90 8.68
CA ALA A 22 -8.55 7.47 10.00
C ALA A 22 -9.54 6.46 10.60
N ILE A 23 -9.01 5.32 11.05
CA ILE A 23 -9.78 4.23 11.65
C ILE A 23 -9.29 4.01 13.08
N ASP A 24 -10.22 3.91 14.01
CA ASP A 24 -9.93 3.45 15.38
C ASP A 24 -9.60 1.97 15.37
N VAL A 25 -8.37 1.65 15.74
CA VAL A 25 -7.82 0.28 15.67
C VAL A 25 -8.58 -0.70 16.56
N ALA A 26 -9.09 -0.22 17.73
CA ALA A 26 -9.78 -1.07 18.70
C ALA A 26 -11.20 -1.42 18.28
N THR A 27 -11.86 -0.56 17.48
CA THR A 27 -13.30 -0.68 17.20
C THR A 27 -13.63 -0.85 15.70
N GLY A 28 -12.72 -0.49 14.80
CA GLY A 28 -12.98 -0.41 13.35
C GLY A 28 -13.76 0.86 12.95
N GLN A 29 -14.04 1.77 13.89
CA GLN A 29 -14.79 2.99 13.60
C GLN A 29 -13.98 3.95 12.72
N VAL A 30 -14.56 4.41 11.63
CA VAL A 30 -14.01 5.49 10.80
C VAL A 30 -14.19 6.81 11.54
N LYS A 31 -13.08 7.38 12.03
CA LYS A 31 -13.05 8.64 12.79
C LYS A 31 -12.88 9.86 11.88
N ALA A 32 -12.30 9.69 10.71
CA ALA A 32 -12.22 10.71 9.69
C ALA A 32 -12.25 10.07 8.30
N MET A 33 -12.93 10.74 7.39
CA MET A 33 -12.92 10.48 5.95
C MET A 33 -13.06 11.84 5.27
N THR A 34 -12.01 12.29 4.60
CA THR A 34 -11.94 13.64 4.07
C THR A 34 -11.70 13.62 2.57
N ARG A 35 -11.89 14.77 1.95
CA ARG A 35 -11.59 15.02 0.53
C ARG A 35 -11.17 16.47 0.33
N GLY A 36 -10.33 16.74 -0.64
CA GLY A 36 -9.88 18.08 -0.96
C GLY A 36 -10.83 18.82 -1.90
N VAL A 37 -11.40 18.10 -2.88
CA VAL A 37 -12.41 18.66 -3.79
C VAL A 37 -13.77 18.70 -3.09
N PRO A 38 -14.48 19.85 -3.05
CA PRO A 38 -15.82 19.95 -2.43
C PRO A 38 -16.85 19.01 -3.07
N TYR A 39 -17.83 18.57 -2.28
CA TYR A 39 -18.93 17.76 -2.79
C TYR A 39 -19.95 18.63 -3.51
N GLY A 40 -20.30 18.26 -4.75
CA GLY A 40 -21.32 18.94 -5.53
C GLY A 40 -21.25 18.63 -7.02
N GLN A 41 -21.98 19.43 -7.80
CA GLN A 41 -22.08 19.34 -9.27
C GLN A 41 -21.62 20.64 -9.96
N GLY A 42 -21.16 21.62 -9.21
CA GLY A 42 -20.66 22.88 -9.72
C GLY A 42 -19.24 22.76 -10.29
N GLU A 43 -18.76 23.85 -10.84
CA GLU A 43 -17.37 23.95 -11.30
C GLU A 43 -16.41 23.76 -10.13
N GLY A 44 -15.43 22.87 -10.27
CA GLY A 44 -14.48 22.55 -9.21
C GLY A 44 -15.04 21.63 -8.10
N GLU A 45 -16.27 21.09 -8.25
CA GLU A 45 -16.91 20.14 -7.34
C GLU A 45 -16.94 18.72 -7.92
N SER A 46 -17.12 17.72 -7.06
CA SER A 46 -17.26 16.31 -7.47
C SER A 46 -18.20 15.56 -6.53
N GLN A 47 -18.98 14.63 -7.06
CA GLN A 47 -19.78 13.69 -6.27
C GLN A 47 -19.05 12.39 -5.98
N VAL A 48 -17.85 12.18 -6.53
CA VAL A 48 -17.06 10.97 -6.34
C VAL A 48 -16.32 11.00 -5.01
N ASN A 49 -16.43 9.93 -4.22
CA ASN A 49 -15.67 9.75 -3.00
C ASN A 49 -14.36 8.99 -3.29
N ILE A 50 -13.26 9.73 -3.42
CA ILE A 50 -11.95 9.14 -3.68
C ILE A 50 -11.42 8.29 -2.51
N ALA A 51 -11.93 8.48 -1.30
CA ALA A 51 -11.54 7.68 -0.12
C ALA A 51 -12.01 6.23 -0.21
N THR A 52 -13.12 5.98 -0.92
CA THR A 52 -13.73 4.65 -1.09
C THR A 52 -13.43 4.02 -2.45
N GLY A 53 -12.78 4.75 -3.35
CA GLY A 53 -12.51 4.27 -4.71
C GLY A 53 -13.71 4.34 -5.65
N ASP A 54 -14.75 5.06 -5.30
CA ASP A 54 -15.96 5.22 -6.13
C ASP A 54 -15.61 5.68 -7.54
N GLY A 55 -16.30 5.12 -8.52
CA GLY A 55 -16.09 5.46 -9.93
C GLY A 55 -14.72 5.04 -10.49
N GLY A 56 -14.04 4.08 -9.84
CA GLY A 56 -12.72 3.63 -10.28
C GLY A 56 -11.59 4.62 -9.95
N THR A 57 -11.74 5.39 -8.86
CA THR A 57 -10.75 6.38 -8.41
C THR A 57 -9.60 5.80 -7.61
N GLY A 58 -9.50 4.48 -7.49
CA GLY A 58 -8.34 3.81 -6.89
C GLY A 58 -7.02 4.25 -7.54
N ARG A 59 -5.95 4.13 -6.79
CA ARG A 59 -4.58 4.43 -7.23
C ARG A 59 -3.62 3.36 -6.77
N GLN A 60 -2.54 3.21 -7.51
CA GLN A 60 -1.44 2.33 -7.13
C GLN A 60 -0.90 2.74 -5.75
N ALA A 61 -0.85 1.76 -4.85
CA ALA A 61 -0.41 1.98 -3.47
C ALA A 61 1.10 2.23 -3.36
N GLY A 62 1.87 1.81 -4.35
CA GLY A 62 3.32 1.91 -4.30
C GLY A 62 3.91 1.09 -3.17
N SER A 63 5.05 1.52 -2.66
CA SER A 63 5.82 0.82 -1.61
C SER A 63 5.07 0.60 -0.29
N THR A 64 3.92 1.20 -0.06
CA THR A 64 3.09 0.86 1.10
C THR A 64 2.63 -0.60 1.07
N PHE A 65 2.61 -1.22 -0.10
CA PHE A 65 2.26 -2.63 -0.29
C PHE A 65 3.32 -3.61 0.23
N LYS A 66 4.57 -3.18 0.37
CA LYS A 66 5.68 -3.99 0.90
C LYS A 66 5.40 -4.54 2.30
N ALA A 67 4.57 -3.85 3.10
CA ALA A 67 4.16 -4.34 4.40
C ALA A 67 3.40 -5.68 4.32
N PHE A 68 2.63 -5.91 3.25
CA PHE A 68 1.92 -7.17 3.05
C PHE A 68 2.86 -8.30 2.65
N THR A 69 3.86 -8.02 1.81
CA THR A 69 4.92 -8.96 1.50
C THR A 69 5.72 -9.35 2.75
N LEU A 70 6.06 -8.35 3.59
CA LEU A 70 6.75 -8.60 4.85
C LEU A 70 5.91 -9.48 5.79
N ALA A 71 4.62 -9.18 5.95
CA ALA A 71 3.72 -9.97 6.78
C ALA A 71 3.60 -11.41 6.28
N ALA A 72 3.48 -11.61 4.96
CA ALA A 72 3.44 -12.93 4.35
C ALA A 72 4.76 -13.71 4.55
N ALA A 73 5.90 -13.03 4.42
CA ALA A 73 7.21 -13.64 4.65
C ALA A 73 7.36 -14.10 6.11
N ILE A 74 6.96 -13.26 7.08
CA ILE A 74 7.00 -13.60 8.50
C ILE A 74 6.05 -14.76 8.81
N GLU A 75 4.85 -14.79 8.25
CA GLU A 75 3.88 -15.88 8.42
C GLU A 75 4.45 -17.22 7.90
N GLN A 76 5.26 -17.18 6.82
CA GLN A 76 5.97 -18.36 6.29
C GLN A 76 7.23 -18.73 7.10
N GLY A 77 7.51 -18.03 8.21
CA GLY A 77 8.63 -18.30 9.11
C GLY A 77 9.94 -17.63 8.71
N ILE A 78 9.93 -16.72 7.74
CA ILE A 78 11.13 -15.99 7.35
C ILE A 78 11.40 -14.88 8.37
N SER A 79 12.59 -14.92 8.99
CA SER A 79 12.99 -13.92 9.97
C SER A 79 13.27 -12.56 9.31
N PRO A 80 12.88 -11.43 9.93
CA PRO A 80 13.30 -10.09 9.49
C PRO A 80 14.82 -9.90 9.45
N GLN A 81 15.60 -10.77 10.11
CA GLN A 81 17.08 -10.79 10.07
C GLN A 81 17.66 -11.61 8.91
N THR A 82 16.81 -12.31 8.15
CA THR A 82 17.22 -13.00 6.93
C THR A 82 17.80 -12.00 5.93
N LEU A 83 18.90 -12.39 5.28
CA LEU A 83 19.53 -11.56 4.27
C LEU A 83 18.77 -11.65 2.94
N VAL A 84 18.61 -10.52 2.28
CA VAL A 84 18.06 -10.38 0.95
C VAL A 84 18.98 -9.52 0.09
N ASP A 85 19.14 -9.89 -1.16
CA ASP A 85 19.92 -9.14 -2.13
C ASP A 85 19.14 -7.91 -2.62
N CYS A 86 19.66 -6.72 -2.30
CA CYS A 86 19.11 -5.42 -2.70
C CYS A 86 19.98 -4.73 -3.76
N THR A 87 20.87 -5.49 -4.44
CA THR A 87 21.68 -4.93 -5.53
C THR A 87 20.78 -4.42 -6.67
N SER A 88 21.20 -3.31 -7.26
CA SER A 88 20.51 -2.64 -8.35
C SER A 88 21.48 -2.35 -9.49
N PRO A 89 21.07 -2.56 -10.73
CA PRO A 89 19.77 -3.04 -11.20
C PRO A 89 19.57 -4.56 -11.01
N LEU A 90 18.31 -4.98 -10.81
CA LEU A 90 17.89 -6.37 -10.98
C LEU A 90 17.58 -6.56 -12.46
N LYS A 91 18.39 -7.35 -13.14
CA LYS A 91 18.29 -7.52 -14.61
C LYS A 91 17.22 -8.53 -15.00
N LYS A 92 16.62 -8.32 -16.17
CA LYS A 92 15.70 -9.26 -16.78
C LYS A 92 16.25 -10.68 -16.77
N GLY A 93 15.44 -11.63 -16.31
CA GLY A 93 15.78 -13.03 -16.16
C GLY A 93 16.47 -13.41 -14.85
N GLN A 94 17.03 -12.46 -14.10
CA GLN A 94 17.52 -12.70 -12.74
C GLN A 94 16.33 -12.86 -11.79
N ASP A 95 16.36 -13.85 -10.93
CA ASP A 95 15.32 -14.11 -9.92
C ASP A 95 13.90 -14.07 -10.50
N GLY A 96 13.72 -14.48 -11.76
CA GLY A 96 12.43 -14.48 -12.44
C GLY A 96 11.92 -13.12 -12.90
N ALA A 97 12.75 -12.07 -12.85
CA ALA A 97 12.38 -10.72 -13.27
C ALA A 97 11.97 -10.68 -14.76
N PRO A 98 10.77 -10.19 -15.10
CA PRO A 98 10.29 -10.13 -16.48
C PRO A 98 10.98 -9.02 -17.29
N GLU A 99 11.55 -8.03 -16.62
CA GLU A 99 12.25 -6.87 -17.17
C GLU A 99 13.31 -6.36 -16.19
N ASP A 100 14.00 -5.29 -16.52
CA ASP A 100 14.97 -4.65 -15.60
C ASP A 100 14.23 -3.82 -14.55
N PHE A 101 14.64 -3.93 -13.28
CA PHE A 101 14.12 -3.13 -12.16
C PHE A 101 15.24 -2.42 -11.43
N GLU A 102 14.96 -1.25 -10.90
CA GLU A 102 15.91 -0.46 -10.14
C GLU A 102 15.32 -0.02 -8.79
N ASN A 103 16.20 0.17 -7.82
CA ASN A 103 15.86 0.91 -6.61
C ASN A 103 15.68 2.41 -6.94
N PHE A 104 15.03 3.14 -6.04
CA PHE A 104 14.82 4.57 -6.20
C PHE A 104 16.14 5.30 -6.47
N ASN A 105 16.16 6.15 -7.49
CA ASN A 105 17.35 6.85 -8.00
C ASN A 105 18.51 5.92 -8.43
N GLY A 106 18.26 4.65 -8.76
CA GLY A 106 19.29 3.70 -9.17
C GLY A 106 20.24 3.27 -8.03
N ASN A 107 19.88 3.53 -6.77
CA ASN A 107 20.75 3.21 -5.64
C ASN A 107 21.00 1.70 -5.52
N ASP A 108 22.25 1.32 -5.38
CA ASP A 108 22.67 -0.04 -5.05
C ASP A 108 22.86 -0.16 -3.53
N TYR A 109 22.09 -1.06 -2.91
CA TYR A 109 22.15 -1.27 -1.46
C TYR A 109 22.88 -2.55 -1.04
N GLY A 110 23.31 -3.38 -2.02
CA GLY A 110 23.97 -4.65 -1.75
C GLY A 110 23.10 -5.61 -0.93
N ILE A 111 23.76 -6.46 -0.14
CA ILE A 111 23.08 -7.43 0.75
C ILE A 111 22.60 -6.73 2.01
N GLN A 112 21.31 -6.85 2.31
CA GLN A 112 20.65 -6.24 3.48
C GLN A 112 19.90 -7.31 4.28
N THR A 113 19.61 -7.06 5.57
CA THR A 113 18.55 -7.81 6.24
C THR A 113 17.18 -7.35 5.68
N ILE A 114 16.15 -8.20 5.76
CA ILE A 114 14.79 -7.82 5.37
C ILE A 114 14.34 -6.57 6.16
N GLN A 115 14.70 -6.48 7.44
CA GLN A 115 14.42 -5.29 8.26
C GLN A 115 15.05 -4.03 7.67
N SER A 116 16.32 -4.09 7.28
CA SER A 116 17.02 -2.97 6.65
C SER A 116 16.43 -2.64 5.27
N ALA A 117 16.17 -3.67 4.45
CA ALA A 117 15.54 -3.52 3.14
C ALA A 117 14.16 -2.86 3.23
N THR A 118 13.40 -3.14 4.31
CA THR A 118 12.11 -2.48 4.61
C THR A 118 12.33 -1.00 4.92
N ALA A 119 13.28 -0.67 5.78
CA ALA A 119 13.54 0.71 6.21
C ALA A 119 13.98 1.61 5.05
N ILE A 120 14.77 1.08 4.11
CA ILE A 120 15.21 1.80 2.90
C ILE A 120 14.24 1.64 1.72
N SER A 121 13.18 0.85 1.90
CA SER A 121 12.18 0.57 0.85
C SER A 121 12.78 0.03 -0.45
N SER A 122 13.74 -0.92 -0.36
CA SER A 122 14.39 -1.50 -1.54
C SER A 122 13.36 -2.16 -2.47
N ASN A 123 13.31 -1.73 -3.74
CA ASN A 123 12.47 -2.37 -4.75
C ASN A 123 13.04 -3.74 -5.12
N THR A 124 14.33 -3.79 -5.48
CA THR A 124 14.96 -5.03 -5.94
C THR A 124 14.98 -6.12 -4.86
N GLY A 125 15.19 -5.73 -3.59
CA GLY A 125 15.11 -6.65 -2.45
C GLY A 125 13.70 -7.20 -2.24
N TYR A 126 12.68 -6.37 -2.34
CA TYR A 126 11.29 -6.79 -2.17
C TYR A 126 10.74 -7.59 -3.34
N LEU A 127 11.16 -7.31 -4.57
CA LEU A 127 10.86 -8.16 -5.73
C LEU A 127 11.41 -9.58 -5.54
N ARG A 128 12.67 -9.71 -5.10
CA ARG A 128 13.28 -11.00 -4.79
C ARG A 128 12.58 -11.71 -3.61
N LEU A 129 12.28 -10.98 -2.54
CA LEU A 129 11.55 -11.52 -1.39
C LEU A 129 10.16 -12.03 -1.81
N SER A 130 9.38 -11.21 -2.53
CA SER A 130 8.05 -11.58 -3.03
C SER A 130 8.12 -12.81 -3.94
N ASN A 131 9.10 -12.88 -4.83
CA ASN A 131 9.29 -14.05 -5.68
C ASN A 131 9.64 -15.31 -4.88
N SER A 132 10.44 -15.19 -3.82
CA SER A 132 10.85 -16.32 -2.99
C SER A 132 9.72 -16.93 -2.16
N ILE A 133 8.75 -16.11 -1.73
CA ILE A 133 7.56 -16.54 -0.96
C ILE A 133 6.36 -16.91 -1.84
N GLY A 134 6.48 -16.69 -3.14
CA GLY A 134 5.40 -16.84 -4.12
C GLY A 134 4.60 -15.55 -4.31
N GLN A 135 4.46 -15.13 -5.56
CA GLN A 135 3.85 -13.83 -5.94
C GLN A 135 2.42 -13.65 -5.42
N ALA A 136 1.64 -14.74 -5.31
CA ALA A 136 0.29 -14.73 -4.75
C ALA A 136 0.26 -14.37 -3.25
N SER A 137 1.31 -14.71 -2.49
CA SER A 137 1.33 -14.52 -1.03
C SER A 137 1.14 -13.05 -0.63
N THR A 138 1.66 -12.10 -1.41
CA THR A 138 1.48 -10.66 -1.16
C THR A 138 0.03 -10.24 -1.32
N THR A 139 -0.63 -10.62 -2.41
CA THR A 139 -2.02 -10.23 -2.70
C THR A 139 -3.01 -10.95 -1.78
N GLU A 140 -2.76 -12.21 -1.46
CA GLU A 140 -3.55 -12.98 -0.49
C GLU A 140 -3.45 -12.37 0.93
N MET A 141 -2.25 -11.99 1.37
CA MET A 141 -2.06 -11.32 2.65
C MET A 141 -2.77 -9.97 2.67
N ALA A 142 -2.65 -9.15 1.64
CA ALA A 142 -3.35 -7.88 1.52
C ALA A 142 -4.87 -8.05 1.64
N SER A 143 -5.46 -9.04 0.94
CA SER A 143 -6.89 -9.37 1.03
C SER A 143 -7.31 -9.80 2.43
N ARG A 144 -6.54 -10.66 3.05
CA ARG A 144 -6.82 -11.15 4.43
C ARG A 144 -6.78 -10.01 5.44
N LEU A 145 -5.89 -9.05 5.26
CA LEU A 145 -5.77 -7.88 6.13
C LEU A 145 -6.86 -6.83 5.88
N GLY A 146 -7.48 -6.77 4.70
CA GLY A 146 -8.61 -5.87 4.48
C GLY A 146 -8.65 -5.13 3.14
N VAL A 147 -7.70 -5.38 2.23
CA VAL A 147 -7.78 -4.85 0.86
C VAL A 147 -8.82 -5.63 0.09
N THR A 148 -9.80 -4.96 -0.48
CA THR A 148 -10.96 -5.57 -1.18
C THR A 148 -10.92 -5.33 -2.69
N SER A 149 -10.14 -4.39 -3.16
CA SER A 149 -9.93 -4.14 -4.59
C SER A 149 -9.33 -5.37 -5.29
N PRO A 150 -9.68 -5.63 -6.56
CA PRO A 150 -9.11 -6.74 -7.32
C PRO A 150 -7.60 -6.59 -7.49
N MET A 151 -6.85 -7.63 -7.15
CA MET A 151 -5.39 -7.67 -7.26
C MET A 151 -4.95 -8.88 -8.06
N GLN A 152 -3.99 -8.69 -8.96
CA GLN A 152 -3.38 -9.79 -9.71
C GLN A 152 -2.06 -10.20 -9.06
N PRO A 153 -1.79 -11.51 -8.92
CA PRO A 153 -0.54 -12.02 -8.35
C PRO A 153 0.60 -11.95 -9.38
N VAL A 154 1.01 -10.74 -9.70
CA VAL A 154 2.11 -10.48 -10.66
C VAL A 154 3.43 -10.25 -9.94
N TYR A 155 4.54 -10.35 -10.67
CA TYR A 155 5.90 -10.17 -10.14
C TYR A 155 6.06 -8.86 -9.35
N THR A 156 5.45 -7.79 -9.85
CA THR A 156 5.48 -6.44 -9.25
C THR A 156 4.40 -6.18 -8.21
N ALA A 157 3.62 -7.19 -7.78
CA ALA A 157 2.55 -7.01 -6.81
C ALA A 157 3.06 -6.36 -5.50
N THR A 158 4.28 -6.69 -5.06
CA THR A 158 4.93 -6.10 -3.88
C THR A 158 5.18 -4.59 -4.01
N GLU A 159 5.26 -4.06 -5.24
CA GLU A 159 5.42 -2.63 -5.52
C GLU A 159 4.07 -1.87 -5.55
N GLY A 160 2.97 -2.54 -5.20
CA GLY A 160 1.66 -1.91 -5.08
C GLY A 160 1.10 -1.41 -6.41
N VAL A 161 1.24 -2.20 -7.48
CA VAL A 161 0.76 -1.86 -8.83
C VAL A 161 -0.76 -1.96 -8.99
N ALA A 162 -1.45 -2.59 -8.04
CA ALA A 162 -2.91 -2.64 -8.04
C ALA A 162 -3.50 -1.30 -7.59
N ASP A 163 -4.60 -0.91 -8.24
CA ASP A 163 -5.37 0.26 -7.81
C ASP A 163 -6.19 -0.08 -6.57
N VAL A 164 -5.93 0.62 -5.49
CA VAL A 164 -6.58 0.48 -4.18
C VAL A 164 -7.07 1.84 -3.68
N ASN A 165 -7.87 1.86 -2.62
CA ASN A 165 -8.39 3.09 -2.06
C ASN A 165 -7.92 3.34 -0.63
N PRO A 166 -7.95 4.61 -0.15
CA PRO A 166 -7.50 4.96 1.20
C PRO A 166 -8.23 4.23 2.32
N LEU A 167 -9.51 3.91 2.19
CA LEU A 167 -10.31 3.24 3.22
C LEU A 167 -9.83 1.80 3.44
N GLU A 168 -9.66 1.02 2.36
CA GLU A 168 -9.19 -0.36 2.50
C GLU A 168 -7.72 -0.44 2.94
N MET A 169 -6.87 0.49 2.50
CA MET A 169 -5.49 0.57 3.00
C MET A 169 -5.45 0.91 4.49
N ALA A 170 -6.24 1.89 4.94
CA ALA A 170 -6.36 2.20 6.36
C ALA A 170 -6.88 1.00 7.18
N SER A 171 -7.85 0.25 6.63
CA SER A 171 -8.37 -0.98 7.25
C SER A 171 -7.31 -2.06 7.37
N ALA A 172 -6.54 -2.31 6.31
CA ALA A 172 -5.48 -3.31 6.32
C ALA A 172 -4.37 -2.96 7.32
N TYR A 173 -3.95 -1.70 7.37
CA TYR A 173 -2.98 -1.23 8.36
C TYR A 173 -3.53 -1.22 9.80
N ALA A 174 -4.83 -0.94 10.00
CA ALA A 174 -5.48 -1.09 11.29
C ALA A 174 -5.47 -2.55 11.77
N THR A 175 -5.63 -3.51 10.86
CA THR A 175 -5.50 -4.94 11.15
C THR A 175 -4.08 -5.29 11.61
N LEU A 176 -3.05 -4.80 10.95
CA LEU A 176 -1.66 -4.96 11.42
C LEU A 176 -1.44 -4.33 12.81
N ALA A 177 -1.91 -3.10 13.01
CA ALA A 177 -1.77 -2.38 14.27
C ALA A 177 -2.51 -3.03 15.44
N SER A 178 -3.58 -3.79 15.17
CA SER A 178 -4.35 -4.53 16.18
C SER A 178 -3.76 -5.89 16.55
N GLY A 179 -2.59 -6.25 16.02
CA GLY A 179 -2.00 -7.58 16.18
C GLY A 179 -2.67 -8.66 15.32
N GLY A 180 -3.22 -8.28 14.17
CA GLY A 180 -3.84 -9.20 13.20
C GLY A 180 -5.36 -9.38 13.36
N VAL A 181 -6.01 -8.59 14.22
CA VAL A 181 -7.47 -8.68 14.39
C VAL A 181 -8.17 -7.76 13.39
N LYS A 182 -8.65 -8.35 12.30
CA LYS A 182 -9.43 -7.61 11.28
C LYS A 182 -10.77 -7.14 11.83
N ARG A 183 -11.10 -5.87 11.59
CA ARG A 183 -12.41 -5.27 11.89
C ARG A 183 -12.91 -4.56 10.65
N GLU A 184 -14.17 -4.80 10.31
CA GLU A 184 -14.79 -4.10 9.19
C GLU A 184 -14.95 -2.61 9.51
N PRO A 185 -14.50 -1.71 8.61
CA PRO A 185 -14.69 -0.28 8.79
C PRO A 185 -16.16 0.09 8.94
N THR A 186 -16.51 0.85 9.96
CA THR A 186 -17.89 1.28 10.20
C THR A 186 -17.98 2.76 10.54
N VAL A 187 -18.99 3.44 10.03
CA VAL A 187 -19.35 4.83 10.38
C VAL A 187 -20.51 4.89 11.38
N ILE A 188 -21.12 3.73 11.69
CA ILE A 188 -22.28 3.63 12.58
C ILE A 188 -21.82 3.06 13.91
N THR A 189 -22.11 3.78 14.98
CA THR A 189 -21.96 3.28 16.37
C THR A 189 -23.32 2.80 16.86
N LYS A 190 -23.33 1.61 17.46
CA LYS A 190 -24.51 1.11 18.18
C LYS A 190 -24.59 1.77 19.55
#